data_b0b877ba0c54479621c90edb286130c7
#
_entry.id   b0b877ba0c54479621c90edb286130c7
#
_cell.length_a   1.000
_cell.length_b   1.000
_cell.length_c   1.000
_cell.angle_alpha   90.00
_cell.angle_beta   90.00
_cell.angle_gamma   90.00
#
_symmetry.space_group_name_H-M   'P 1'
#
loop_
_entity.id
_entity.type
_entity.pdbx_description
1 polymer ?
#
loop_
_entity_poly.entity_id
_entity_poly.type
_entity_poly.pdbx_seq_one_letter_code
_entity_poly.pdbx_strand_id
1 'polypeptide(L)'
;IVLSRAKEFFSFYPETVTTVLDSDPIDIQASNNKVSILRYAIPYQDELIVFSDQIQFRFNAAETILTPKSAVISVLTQYEIDIQCRPVPVAGTIIFCQTNGQWSQFREFSVKGAGSALVADASDLTSYVSSYIPSDVYKLTTNDTGNTWFALSDKSGYQKRIYVYKYFYRNQ
;
A
#
# COMPACT_ATOMS: atom_id res chain seq x y z
N ILE A 1 12.91 -4.43 -6.10
CA ILE A 1 12.48 -3.14 -6.67
C ILE A 1 13.66 -2.58 -7.42
N VAL A 2 13.47 -2.28 -8.69
CA VAL A 2 14.50 -1.66 -9.52
C VAL A 2 13.97 -0.31 -10.02
N LEU A 3 14.73 0.76 -9.79
CA LEU A 3 14.43 2.08 -10.32
C LEU A 3 15.49 2.48 -11.33
N SER A 4 15.11 3.18 -12.39
CA SER A 4 16.02 3.67 -13.41
C SER A 4 16.96 4.77 -12.90
N ARG A 5 18.02 5.06 -13.63
CA ARG A 5 18.91 6.20 -13.35
C ARG A 5 18.17 7.52 -13.26
N ALA A 6 18.69 8.41 -12.47
CA ALA A 6 18.18 9.78 -12.39
C ALA A 6 18.22 10.45 -13.79
N LYS A 7 17.07 11.00 -14.22
CA LYS A 7 16.86 11.67 -15.53
C LYS A 7 16.86 10.76 -16.77
N GLU A 8 17.06 9.43 -16.61
CA GLU A 8 17.06 8.47 -17.71
C GLU A 8 16.09 7.32 -17.45
N PHE A 9 14.83 7.41 -17.89
CA PHE A 9 13.72 6.53 -17.50
C PHE A 9 13.87 5.04 -17.83
N PHE A 10 14.70 4.67 -18.78
CA PHE A 10 14.87 3.28 -19.18
C PHE A 10 16.31 2.77 -19.03
N SER A 11 17.14 3.52 -18.32
CA SER A 11 18.53 3.14 -18.05
C SER A 11 18.61 2.46 -16.68
N PHE A 12 18.96 1.18 -16.68
CA PHE A 12 19.09 0.34 -15.47
C PHE A 12 20.52 -0.17 -15.26
N TYR A 13 21.47 0.42 -15.95
CA TYR A 13 22.89 0.06 -15.83
C TYR A 13 23.64 1.15 -15.07
N PRO A 14 24.54 0.77 -14.15
CA PRO A 14 25.42 1.73 -13.48
C PRO A 14 26.36 2.39 -14.48
N GLU A 15 26.73 3.63 -14.22
CA GLU A 15 27.66 4.37 -15.08
C GLU A 15 29.09 3.85 -14.97
N THR A 16 29.46 3.44 -13.77
CA THR A 16 30.79 2.87 -13.46
C THR A 16 30.67 1.54 -12.76
N VAL A 17 31.59 0.64 -13.02
CA VAL A 17 31.64 -0.71 -12.40
C VAL A 17 32.26 -0.69 -11.00
N THR A 18 33.04 0.33 -10.68
CA THR A 18 33.86 0.39 -9.48
C THR A 18 33.31 1.20 -8.34
N THR A 19 32.48 2.21 -8.63
CA THR A 19 31.91 3.12 -7.61
C THR A 19 30.45 3.37 -7.90
N VAL A 20 29.62 3.26 -6.85
CA VAL A 20 28.20 3.59 -6.95
C VAL A 20 28.03 5.11 -6.89
N LEU A 21 27.48 5.70 -7.95
CA LEU A 21 27.15 7.12 -8.03
C LEU A 21 25.73 7.38 -7.52
N ASP A 22 25.46 8.61 -7.08
CA ASP A 22 24.12 8.98 -6.59
C ASP A 22 23.07 9.03 -7.70
N SER A 23 23.50 9.09 -8.96
CA SER A 23 22.65 9.03 -10.17
C SER A 23 22.38 7.62 -10.67
N ASP A 24 23.05 6.60 -10.12
CA ASP A 24 22.93 5.22 -10.58
C ASP A 24 21.53 4.63 -10.30
N PRO A 25 21.17 3.53 -10.99
CA PRO A 25 19.93 2.82 -10.72
C PRO A 25 19.88 2.31 -9.29
N ILE A 26 18.70 2.31 -8.68
CA ILE A 26 18.48 1.70 -7.37
C ILE A 26 17.98 0.28 -7.57
N ASP A 27 18.73 -0.69 -7.07
CA ASP A 27 18.29 -2.09 -6.96
C ASP A 27 18.27 -2.49 -5.49
N ILE A 28 17.07 -2.70 -4.95
CA ILE A 28 16.87 -3.02 -3.55
C ILE A 28 15.94 -4.22 -3.39
N GLN A 29 16.32 -5.10 -2.48
CA GLN A 29 15.55 -6.28 -2.13
C GLN A 29 14.97 -6.14 -0.72
N ALA A 30 13.68 -6.48 -0.58
CA ALA A 30 13.07 -6.59 0.73
C ALA A 30 13.55 -7.87 1.41
N SER A 31 14.19 -7.73 2.56
CA SER A 31 14.56 -8.89 3.39
C SER A 31 13.39 -9.23 4.31
N ASN A 32 12.82 -10.42 4.14
CA ASN A 32 11.77 -10.93 5.00
C ASN A 32 11.79 -12.46 5.06
N ASN A 33 11.25 -13.01 6.16
CA ASN A 33 11.15 -14.45 6.39
C ASN A 33 10.05 -15.14 5.57
N LYS A 34 9.16 -14.37 4.94
CA LYS A 34 8.08 -14.88 4.09
C LYS A 34 8.37 -14.54 2.63
N VAL A 35 8.19 -15.50 1.75
CA VAL A 35 8.16 -15.25 0.31
C VAL A 35 6.90 -14.48 -0.02
N SER A 36 7.06 -13.29 -0.55
CA SER A 36 5.93 -12.43 -0.92
C SER A 36 6.18 -11.73 -2.25
N ILE A 37 5.13 -11.60 -3.05
CA ILE A 37 5.18 -10.95 -4.35
C ILE A 37 4.68 -9.52 -4.20
N LEU A 38 5.49 -8.55 -4.62
CA LEU A 38 5.09 -7.15 -4.64
C LEU A 38 4.00 -6.95 -5.70
N ARG A 39 2.87 -6.34 -5.30
CA ARG A 39 1.69 -6.18 -6.14
C ARG A 39 1.43 -4.73 -6.49
N TYR A 40 1.44 -3.86 -5.49
CA TYR A 40 1.05 -2.46 -5.65
C TYR A 40 2.03 -1.55 -4.94
N ALA A 41 2.26 -0.38 -5.52
CA ALA A 41 3.00 0.70 -4.90
C ALA A 41 2.11 1.93 -4.86
N ILE A 42 1.92 2.50 -3.67
CA ILE A 42 1.04 3.62 -3.41
C ILE A 42 1.87 4.74 -2.76
N PRO A 43 1.91 5.92 -3.36
CA PRO A 43 2.54 7.06 -2.71
C PRO A 43 1.75 7.45 -1.46
N TYR A 44 2.47 7.70 -0.38
CA TYR A 44 1.89 8.05 0.90
C TYR A 44 2.80 9.06 1.61
N GLN A 45 2.32 10.29 1.77
CA GLN A 45 3.16 11.39 2.25
C GLN A 45 4.45 11.50 1.39
N ASP A 46 5.62 11.49 2.02
CA ASP A 46 6.91 11.58 1.33
C ASP A 46 7.55 10.21 1.04
N GLU A 47 6.76 9.15 1.10
CA GLU A 47 7.22 7.76 1.02
C GLU A 47 6.40 6.94 0.02
N LEU A 48 6.90 5.76 -0.31
CA LEU A 48 6.19 4.78 -1.12
C LEU A 48 5.86 3.57 -0.26
N ILE A 49 4.57 3.31 -0.10
CA ILE A 49 4.10 2.08 0.56
C ILE A 49 3.91 1.01 -0.50
N VAL A 50 4.65 -0.07 -0.35
CA VAL A 50 4.63 -1.20 -1.28
C VAL A 50 3.86 -2.34 -0.64
N PHE A 51 2.77 -2.71 -1.28
CA PHE A 51 1.92 -3.81 -0.87
C PHE A 51 2.35 -5.10 -1.57
N SER A 52 2.62 -6.12 -0.80
CA SER A 52 2.72 -7.48 -1.28
C SER A 52 1.44 -8.25 -0.93
N ASP A 53 1.37 -9.50 -1.33
CA ASP A 53 0.27 -10.40 -1.00
C ASP A 53 0.08 -10.61 0.53
N GLN A 54 1.15 -10.48 1.33
CA GLN A 54 1.11 -10.76 2.77
C GLN A 54 1.71 -9.67 3.66
N ILE A 55 2.37 -8.66 3.08
CA ILE A 55 3.18 -7.70 3.83
C ILE A 55 3.09 -6.34 3.19
N GLN A 56 3.09 -5.30 4.02
CA GLN A 56 3.24 -3.92 3.60
C GLN A 56 4.64 -3.44 3.95
N PHE A 57 5.34 -2.93 2.95
CA PHE A 57 6.68 -2.38 3.08
C PHE A 57 6.66 -0.87 2.92
N ARG A 58 7.57 -0.24 3.58
CA ARG A 58 7.92 1.15 3.41
C ARG A 58 9.18 1.24 2.56
N PHE A 59 9.13 2.01 1.52
CA PHE A 59 10.28 2.38 0.71
C PHE A 59 10.51 3.87 0.82
N ASN A 60 11.65 4.26 1.35
CA ASN A 60 12.04 5.66 1.55
C ASN A 60 13.54 5.84 1.46
N ALA A 61 14.00 7.07 1.58
CA ALA A 61 15.41 7.37 1.79
C ALA A 61 15.73 7.40 3.29
N ALA A 62 16.84 6.82 3.69
CA ALA A 62 17.38 6.98 5.04
C ALA A 62 17.84 8.42 5.31
N GLU A 63 18.14 9.16 4.24
CA GLU A 63 18.54 10.56 4.24
C GLU A 63 17.51 11.41 3.47
N THR A 64 17.75 12.70 3.34
CA THR A 64 16.84 13.65 2.68
C THR A 64 16.65 13.35 1.18
N ILE A 65 17.66 12.76 0.52
CA ILE A 65 17.65 12.48 -0.92
C ILE A 65 17.70 10.97 -1.15
N LEU A 66 16.83 10.50 -2.03
CA LEU A 66 16.80 9.11 -2.45
C LEU A 66 17.93 8.82 -3.44
N THR A 67 18.91 8.05 -3.00
CA THR A 67 20.06 7.59 -3.79
C THR A 67 20.20 6.07 -3.67
N PRO A 68 21.01 5.41 -4.51
CA PRO A 68 21.28 3.98 -4.36
C PRO A 68 21.86 3.59 -2.99
N LYS A 69 22.52 4.52 -2.31
CA LYS A 69 23.13 4.31 -0.99
C LYS A 69 22.16 4.57 0.17
N SER A 70 21.21 5.48 -0.03
CA SER A 70 20.25 5.91 1.01
C SER A 70 18.91 5.20 0.93
N ALA A 71 18.63 4.48 -0.17
CA ALA A 71 17.38 3.76 -0.35
C ALA A 71 17.22 2.64 0.67
N VAL A 72 16.08 2.61 1.36
CA VAL A 72 15.76 1.61 2.37
C VAL A 72 14.37 1.05 2.12
N ILE A 73 14.22 -0.27 2.28
CA ILE A 73 12.94 -0.94 2.34
C ILE A 73 12.79 -1.63 3.69
N SER A 74 11.71 -1.37 4.39
CA SER A 74 11.44 -1.92 5.70
C SER A 74 10.01 -2.45 5.81
N VAL A 75 9.80 -3.48 6.64
CA VAL A 75 8.48 -4.03 6.92
C VAL A 75 7.73 -3.08 7.85
N LEU A 76 6.49 -2.76 7.50
CA LEU A 76 5.58 -1.95 8.33
C LEU A 76 4.53 -2.82 9.02
N THR A 77 3.73 -3.53 8.24
CA THR A 77 2.64 -4.37 8.73
C THR A 77 2.61 -5.70 7.98
N GLN A 78 1.96 -6.71 8.54
CA GLN A 78 1.88 -8.06 7.98
C GLN A 78 0.42 -8.49 7.84
N TYR A 79 -0.29 -7.82 6.95
CA TYR A 79 -1.66 -8.18 6.60
C TYR A 79 -1.71 -8.73 5.18
N GLU A 80 -2.50 -9.78 5.00
CA GLU A 80 -2.82 -10.26 3.66
C GLU A 80 -3.67 -9.24 2.91
N ILE A 81 -3.48 -9.13 1.61
CA ILE A 81 -4.32 -8.30 0.76
C ILE A 81 -5.02 -9.14 -0.29
N ASP A 82 -6.19 -8.70 -0.71
CA ASP A 82 -6.81 -9.23 -1.92
C ASP A 82 -6.03 -8.71 -3.13
N ILE A 83 -5.41 -9.62 -3.86
CA ILE A 83 -4.55 -9.31 -5.01
C ILE A 83 -5.31 -8.72 -6.21
N GLN A 84 -6.62 -8.87 -6.26
CA GLN A 84 -7.46 -8.33 -7.33
C GLN A 84 -7.89 -6.89 -7.03
N CYS A 85 -7.91 -6.51 -5.75
CA CYS A 85 -8.36 -5.20 -5.30
C CYS A 85 -7.18 -4.28 -5.00
N ARG A 86 -6.92 -3.33 -5.90
CA ARG A 86 -5.86 -2.35 -5.70
C ARG A 86 -6.15 -1.46 -4.48
N PRO A 87 -5.20 -1.30 -3.55
CA PRO A 87 -5.30 -0.32 -2.47
C PRO A 87 -5.46 1.11 -3.00
N VAL A 88 -6.23 1.94 -2.29
CA VAL A 88 -6.49 3.33 -2.69
C VAL A 88 -6.21 4.30 -1.56
N PRO A 89 -5.57 5.45 -1.85
CA PRO A 89 -5.38 6.50 -0.86
C PRO A 89 -6.71 7.24 -0.63
N VAL A 90 -6.98 7.59 0.63
CA VAL A 90 -8.16 8.35 1.06
C VAL A 90 -7.79 9.26 2.21
N ALA A 91 -7.95 10.57 2.06
CA ALA A 91 -7.82 11.55 3.13
C ALA A 91 -6.59 11.34 4.06
N GLY A 92 -5.44 11.01 3.48
CA GLY A 92 -4.19 10.80 4.23
C GLY A 92 -4.03 9.40 4.84
N THR A 93 -4.88 8.45 4.46
CA THR A 93 -4.77 7.02 4.79
C THR A 93 -4.80 6.17 3.52
N ILE A 94 -4.53 4.87 3.61
CA ILE A 94 -4.67 3.93 2.50
C ILE A 94 -5.67 2.86 2.89
N ILE A 95 -6.70 2.68 2.08
CA ILE A 95 -7.68 1.60 2.27
C ILE A 95 -7.30 0.43 1.38
N PHE A 96 -7.29 -0.77 1.93
CA PHE A 96 -7.08 -2.00 1.21
C PHE A 96 -8.06 -3.10 1.63
N CYS A 97 -8.28 -4.04 0.73
CA CYS A 97 -9.18 -5.17 0.91
C CYS A 97 -8.42 -6.42 1.34
N GLN A 98 -9.04 -7.17 2.22
CA GLN A 98 -8.64 -8.50 2.65
C GLN A 98 -9.82 -9.45 2.53
N THR A 99 -9.61 -10.64 1.96
CA THR A 99 -10.65 -11.66 1.88
C THR A 99 -10.67 -12.49 3.15
N ASN A 100 -11.85 -12.65 3.75
CA ASN A 100 -12.09 -13.51 4.90
C ASN A 100 -13.25 -14.48 4.59
N GLY A 101 -12.91 -15.63 4.05
CA GLY A 101 -13.88 -16.65 3.62
C GLY A 101 -14.80 -16.13 2.50
N GLN A 102 -16.08 -15.99 2.79
CA GLN A 102 -17.07 -15.51 1.82
C GLN A 102 -17.27 -13.99 1.81
N TRP A 103 -16.57 -13.27 2.67
CA TRP A 103 -16.73 -11.85 2.91
C TRP A 103 -15.42 -11.10 2.77
N SER A 104 -15.51 -9.83 2.45
CA SER A 104 -14.38 -8.93 2.37
C SER A 104 -14.31 -8.04 3.61
N GLN A 105 -13.10 -7.87 4.11
CA GLN A 105 -12.77 -6.93 5.16
C GLN A 105 -11.97 -5.77 4.56
N PHE A 106 -12.20 -4.58 5.04
CA PHE A 106 -11.48 -3.39 4.61
C PHE A 106 -10.68 -2.82 5.78
N ARG A 107 -9.40 -2.62 5.51
CA ARG A 107 -8.48 -2.05 6.49
C ARG A 107 -8.03 -0.68 6.07
N GLU A 108 -7.92 0.19 7.06
CA GLU A 108 -7.37 1.53 6.93
C GLU A 108 -5.93 1.54 7.44
N PHE A 109 -4.99 1.62 6.52
CA PHE A 109 -3.59 1.78 6.84
C PHE A 109 -3.30 3.24 7.15
N SER A 110 -2.70 3.49 8.29
CA SER A 110 -2.23 4.81 8.71
C SER A 110 -0.92 4.70 9.46
N VAL A 111 -0.10 5.72 9.34
CA VAL A 111 1.12 5.86 10.14
C VAL A 111 0.88 6.96 11.16
N LYS A 112 1.01 6.63 12.44
CA LYS A 112 0.82 7.54 13.57
C LYS A 112 2.13 7.73 14.31
N GLY A 113 2.34 8.92 14.85
CA GLY A 113 3.55 9.25 15.61
C GLY A 113 4.38 10.34 14.95
N ALA A 114 5.50 10.66 15.56
CA ALA A 114 6.46 11.64 15.07
C ALA A 114 7.91 11.15 15.26
N GLY A 115 8.77 11.48 14.33
CA GLY A 115 10.19 11.13 14.36
C GLY A 115 10.42 9.61 14.36
N SER A 116 11.22 9.12 15.29
CA SER A 116 11.57 7.69 15.40
C SER A 116 10.47 6.80 16.01
N ALA A 117 9.40 7.40 16.53
CA ALA A 117 8.27 6.69 17.16
C ALA A 117 7.07 6.51 16.19
N LEU A 118 7.33 6.32 14.91
CA LEU A 118 6.31 6.04 13.91
C LEU A 118 5.76 4.63 14.10
N VAL A 119 4.45 4.54 14.30
CA VAL A 119 3.73 3.26 14.39
C VAL A 119 2.78 3.16 13.20
N ALA A 120 3.02 2.17 12.36
CA ALA A 120 2.10 1.81 11.30
C ALA A 120 1.03 0.86 11.85
N ASP A 121 -0.22 1.13 11.53
CA ASP A 121 -1.36 0.30 11.90
C ASP A 121 -2.31 0.13 10.72
N ALA A 122 -3.07 -0.96 10.72
CA ALA A 122 -4.10 -1.21 9.72
C ALA A 122 -5.39 -1.65 10.42
N SER A 123 -6.13 -0.66 10.92
CA SER A 123 -7.39 -0.89 11.64
C SER A 123 -8.49 -1.43 10.70
N ASP A 124 -9.30 -2.36 11.22
CA ASP A 124 -10.43 -2.93 10.48
C ASP A 124 -11.63 -1.98 10.51
N LEU A 125 -11.98 -1.40 9.37
CA LEU A 125 -13.13 -0.52 9.20
C LEU A 125 -14.46 -1.27 9.19
N THR A 126 -14.43 -2.55 8.84
CA THR A 126 -15.63 -3.38 8.64
C THR A 126 -15.92 -4.33 9.78
N SER A 127 -15.21 -4.22 10.89
CA SER A 127 -15.35 -5.11 12.06
C SER A 127 -16.80 -5.22 12.58
N TYR A 128 -17.55 -4.13 12.54
CA TYR A 128 -18.97 -4.11 12.96
C TYR A 128 -19.94 -4.67 11.93
N VAL A 129 -19.51 -4.83 10.68
CA VAL A 129 -20.33 -5.29 9.55
C VAL A 129 -19.59 -6.36 8.74
N SER A 130 -18.95 -7.28 9.41
CA SER A 130 -18.02 -8.26 8.85
C SER A 130 -18.65 -9.20 7.80
N SER A 131 -19.97 -9.31 7.74
CA SER A 131 -20.70 -10.14 6.79
C SER A 131 -21.55 -9.32 5.80
N TYR A 132 -21.14 -8.10 5.48
CA TYR A 132 -21.92 -7.21 4.63
C TYR A 132 -21.41 -7.15 3.18
N ILE A 133 -20.10 -7.07 3.00
CA ILE A 133 -19.49 -6.96 1.68
C ILE A 133 -18.98 -8.35 1.26
N PRO A 134 -19.48 -8.91 0.15
CA PRO A 134 -19.05 -10.24 -0.30
C PRO A 134 -17.60 -10.24 -0.75
N SER A 135 -16.98 -11.42 -0.78
CA SER A 135 -15.65 -11.64 -1.35
C SER A 135 -15.58 -11.26 -2.83
N ASP A 136 -14.41 -11.44 -3.43
CA ASP A 136 -14.16 -11.19 -4.85
C ASP A 136 -14.36 -9.72 -5.22
N VAL A 137 -13.91 -8.82 -4.34
CA VAL A 137 -13.88 -7.39 -4.63
C VAL A 137 -12.74 -7.12 -5.61
N TYR A 138 -13.09 -6.65 -6.80
CA TYR A 138 -12.13 -6.37 -7.86
C TYR A 138 -11.82 -4.89 -8.04
N LYS A 139 -12.65 -4.01 -7.52
CA LYS A 139 -12.45 -2.58 -7.63
C LYS A 139 -12.83 -1.84 -6.36
N LEU A 140 -11.93 -0.98 -5.94
CA LEU A 140 -12.11 -0.01 -4.88
C LEU A 140 -11.87 1.38 -5.46
N THR A 141 -12.71 2.34 -5.11
CA THR A 141 -12.54 3.74 -5.47
C THR A 141 -13.05 4.63 -4.34
N THR A 142 -12.60 5.87 -4.31
CA THR A 142 -12.81 6.78 -3.18
C THR A 142 -13.31 8.12 -3.63
N ASN A 143 -13.98 8.80 -2.74
CA ASN A 143 -14.29 10.21 -2.83
C ASN A 143 -13.71 10.90 -1.60
N ASP A 144 -12.56 11.56 -1.77
CA ASP A 144 -11.82 12.19 -0.68
C ASP A 144 -12.62 13.31 0.01
N THR A 145 -13.40 14.07 -0.77
CA THR A 145 -14.23 15.16 -0.24
C THR A 145 -15.36 14.66 0.66
N GLY A 146 -15.83 13.45 0.44
CA GLY A 146 -16.97 12.88 1.16
C GLY A 146 -16.62 11.83 2.20
N ASN A 147 -15.35 11.55 2.45
CA ASN A 147 -14.91 10.45 3.30
C ASN A 147 -15.68 9.15 2.97
N THR A 148 -15.77 8.86 1.69
CA THR A 148 -16.59 7.76 1.19
C THR A 148 -15.76 6.90 0.26
N TRP A 149 -15.85 5.60 0.41
CA TRP A 149 -15.31 4.67 -0.57
C TRP A 149 -16.39 3.72 -1.10
N PHE A 150 -16.14 3.23 -2.30
CA PHE A 150 -17.04 2.36 -3.04
C PHE A 150 -16.32 1.08 -3.40
N ALA A 151 -16.96 -0.06 -3.16
CA ALA A 151 -16.45 -1.36 -3.53
C ALA A 151 -17.39 -2.07 -4.52
N LEU A 152 -16.78 -2.74 -5.50
CA LEU A 152 -17.46 -3.56 -6.48
C LEU A 152 -16.97 -5.01 -6.35
N SER A 153 -17.90 -5.96 -6.20
CA SER A 153 -17.59 -7.39 -6.11
C SER A 153 -18.06 -8.11 -7.36
N ASP A 154 -17.27 -9.08 -7.82
CA ASP A 154 -17.64 -9.98 -8.93
C ASP A 154 -18.25 -11.30 -8.45
N LYS A 155 -18.49 -11.44 -7.16
CA LYS A 155 -19.12 -12.62 -6.59
C LYS A 155 -20.49 -12.91 -7.20
N SER A 156 -20.71 -14.13 -7.61
CA SER A 156 -21.98 -14.56 -8.20
C SER A 156 -23.19 -14.19 -7.33
N GLY A 157 -24.18 -13.55 -7.94
CA GLY A 157 -25.37 -13.01 -7.27
C GLY A 157 -25.22 -11.60 -6.67
N TYR A 158 -24.01 -11.03 -6.68
CA TYR A 158 -23.73 -9.72 -6.10
C TYR A 158 -23.19 -8.69 -7.10
N GLN A 159 -22.92 -9.08 -8.34
CA GLN A 159 -22.22 -8.30 -9.38
C GLN A 159 -22.89 -6.98 -9.79
N LYS A 160 -24.19 -6.81 -9.48
CA LYS A 160 -24.94 -5.59 -9.80
C LYS A 160 -25.02 -4.61 -8.63
N ARG A 161 -24.24 -4.83 -7.57
CA ARG A 161 -24.30 -4.04 -6.36
C ARG A 161 -23.06 -3.17 -6.22
N ILE A 162 -23.25 -1.96 -5.77
CA ILE A 162 -22.20 -1.04 -5.34
C ILE A 162 -22.29 -0.94 -3.82
N TYR A 163 -21.23 -1.31 -3.14
CA TYR A 163 -21.12 -1.17 -1.70
C TYR A 163 -20.51 0.18 -1.40
N VAL A 164 -21.21 0.96 -0.57
CA VAL A 164 -20.82 2.32 -0.21
C VAL A 164 -20.55 2.34 1.28
N TYR A 165 -19.38 2.77 1.64
CA TYR A 165 -19.01 3.00 3.03
C TYR A 165 -18.67 4.47 3.22
N LYS A 166 -19.34 5.12 4.17
CA LYS A 166 -19.09 6.50 4.55
C LYS A 166 -18.70 6.53 6.02
N TYR A 167 -17.58 7.19 6.33
CA TYR A 167 -17.11 7.31 7.70
C TYR A 167 -16.96 8.77 8.10
N PHE A 168 -17.18 9.01 9.38
CA PHE A 168 -17.01 10.32 9.99
C PHE A 168 -15.97 10.20 11.09
N TYR A 169 -14.89 10.95 10.97
CA TYR A 169 -14.03 11.18 12.11
C TYR A 169 -14.74 12.15 13.06
N ARG A 170 -15.07 11.69 14.25
CA ARG A 170 -15.40 12.61 15.33
C ARG A 170 -14.10 13.25 15.77
N ASN A 171 -13.92 14.54 15.51
CA ASN A 171 -12.86 15.29 16.13
C ASN A 171 -13.10 15.20 17.65
N GLN A 172 -12.23 14.50 18.34
CA GLN A 172 -12.17 14.51 19.79
C GLN A 172 -11.34 15.68 20.25
#